data_b997d5a23a646ff41c84b114e6b1aa7e
#
_entry.id   b997d5a23a646ff41c84b114e6b1aa7e
#
_cell.length_a   1.000
_cell.length_b   1.000
_cell.length_c   1.000
_cell.angle_alpha   90.00
_cell.angle_beta   90.00
_cell.angle_gamma   90.00
#
_symmetry.space_group_name_H-M   'P 1'
#
loop_
_entity.id
_entity.type
_entity.pdbx_description
1 polymer ?
#
loop_
_entity_poly.entity_id
_entity_poly.type
_entity_poly.pdbx_seq_one_letter_code
_entity_poly.pdbx_strand_id
1 'polypeptide(L)'
;MLAWLATLRSAMLHALRREALQGPVLGDADAVAAYLFAAMAHEPVEQLRVLYLNARNRLLLDETAIEGSVNVAPIYPREILRRSLEMGATALILAHNHPSGDPKPSREDIRLTRLVATAGEALDIRLHDHLIVARSGWISLRAGGYL
;
A
#
# COMPACT_ATOMS: atom_id res chain seq x y z
N MET A 1 19.02 -16.73 18.63
CA MET A 1 17.55 -16.63 18.78
C MET A 1 16.94 -15.55 17.91
N LEU A 2 17.42 -14.30 17.94
CA LEU A 2 16.90 -13.20 17.09
C LEU A 2 17.04 -13.47 15.58
N ALA A 3 18.14 -14.08 15.13
CA ALA A 3 18.35 -14.39 13.71
C ALA A 3 17.32 -15.39 13.17
N TRP A 4 16.91 -16.36 13.94
CA TRP A 4 15.88 -17.34 13.55
C TRP A 4 14.50 -16.69 13.39
N LEU A 5 14.15 -15.77 14.29
CA LEU A 5 12.87 -15.02 14.19
C LEU A 5 12.85 -14.13 12.96
N ALA A 6 13.96 -13.47 12.62
CA ALA A 6 14.08 -12.65 11.43
C ALA A 6 13.95 -13.51 10.15
N THR A 7 14.60 -14.67 10.11
CA THR A 7 14.50 -15.61 8.98
C THR A 7 13.06 -16.13 8.82
N LEU A 8 12.42 -16.51 9.92
CA LEU A 8 11.03 -16.99 9.90
C LEU A 8 10.07 -15.90 9.41
N ARG A 9 10.22 -14.68 9.90
CA ARG A 9 9.44 -13.51 9.42
C ARG A 9 9.65 -13.30 7.92
N SER A 10 10.89 -13.32 7.46
CA SER A 10 11.22 -13.15 6.04
C SER A 10 10.59 -14.24 5.17
N ALA A 11 10.67 -15.49 5.58
CA ALA A 11 10.06 -16.61 4.87
C ALA A 11 8.52 -16.50 4.81
N MET A 12 7.90 -16.11 5.92
CA MET A 12 6.45 -15.91 5.99
C MET A 12 6.01 -14.75 5.08
N LEU A 13 6.71 -13.62 5.12
CA LEU A 13 6.42 -12.48 4.23
C LEU A 13 6.59 -12.85 2.77
N HIS A 14 7.62 -13.63 2.43
CA HIS A 14 7.82 -14.11 1.07
C HIS A 14 6.67 -15.01 0.60
N ALA A 15 6.20 -15.92 1.45
CA ALA A 15 5.08 -16.80 1.14
C ALA A 15 3.77 -16.02 0.94
N LEU A 16 3.44 -15.10 1.85
CA LEU A 16 2.24 -14.26 1.75
C LEU A 16 2.30 -13.33 0.53
N ARG A 17 3.46 -12.74 0.27
CA ARG A 17 3.67 -11.90 -0.91
C ARG A 17 3.47 -12.70 -2.19
N ARG A 18 4.00 -13.91 -2.24
CA ARG A 18 3.85 -14.80 -3.38
C ARG A 18 2.39 -15.17 -3.62
N GLU A 19 1.65 -15.54 -2.58
CA GLU A 19 0.22 -15.85 -2.64
C GLU A 19 -0.59 -14.65 -3.15
N ALA A 20 -0.39 -13.47 -2.53
CA ALA A 20 -1.13 -12.26 -2.86
C ALA A 20 -0.85 -11.70 -4.27
N LEU A 21 0.38 -11.87 -4.79
CA LEU A 21 0.90 -11.07 -5.91
C LEU A 21 1.29 -11.91 -7.14
N GLN A 22 1.15 -13.23 -7.13
CA GLN A 22 1.45 -14.09 -8.29
C GLN A 22 0.43 -13.99 -9.42
N GLY A 23 -0.83 -13.69 -9.08
CA GLY A 23 -1.93 -13.51 -10.03
C GLY A 23 -2.31 -12.05 -10.22
N PRO A 24 -3.50 -11.79 -10.77
CA PRO A 24 -4.12 -10.47 -10.71
C PRO A 24 -4.38 -10.09 -9.24
N VAL A 25 -3.80 -8.97 -8.81
CA VAL A 25 -3.84 -8.51 -7.39
C VAL A 25 -5.28 -8.32 -6.89
N LEU A 26 -6.19 -7.91 -7.77
CA LEU A 26 -7.61 -7.75 -7.42
C LEU A 26 -8.40 -9.06 -7.35
N GLY A 27 -7.79 -10.18 -7.70
CA GLY A 27 -8.43 -11.50 -7.63
C GLY A 27 -8.58 -12.02 -6.20
N ASP A 28 -7.74 -11.53 -5.28
CA ASP A 28 -7.76 -11.89 -3.86
C ASP A 28 -7.36 -10.70 -2.99
N ALA A 29 -8.33 -9.84 -2.71
CA ALA A 29 -8.14 -8.65 -1.89
C ALA A 29 -7.74 -8.99 -0.44
N ASP A 30 -8.25 -10.11 0.10
CA ASP A 30 -7.92 -10.54 1.46
C ASP A 30 -6.47 -11.01 1.57
N ALA A 31 -5.96 -11.72 0.55
CA ALA A 31 -4.55 -12.12 0.50
C ALA A 31 -3.62 -10.90 0.41
N VAL A 32 -3.99 -9.88 -0.38
CA VAL A 32 -3.23 -8.62 -0.46
C VAL A 32 -3.23 -7.91 0.88
N ALA A 33 -4.38 -7.81 1.54
CA ALA A 33 -4.50 -7.19 2.85
C ALA A 33 -3.69 -7.96 3.91
N ALA A 34 -3.73 -9.30 3.90
CA ALA A 34 -2.94 -10.14 4.80
C ALA A 34 -1.44 -9.95 4.61
N TYR A 35 -0.98 -9.87 3.36
CA TYR A 35 0.42 -9.57 3.05
C TYR A 35 0.84 -8.20 3.57
N LEU A 36 0.07 -7.16 3.25
CA LEU A 36 0.37 -5.78 3.68
C LEU A 36 0.32 -5.63 5.20
N PHE A 37 -0.64 -6.29 5.86
CA PHE A 37 -0.73 -6.33 7.31
C PHE A 37 0.55 -6.97 7.92
N ALA A 38 0.94 -8.14 7.44
CA ALA A 38 2.14 -8.82 7.94
C ALA A 38 3.43 -8.02 7.67
N ALA A 39 3.48 -7.29 6.55
CA ALA A 39 4.63 -6.49 6.17
C ALA A 39 4.77 -5.18 6.97
N MET A 40 3.65 -4.54 7.34
CA MET A 40 3.63 -3.15 7.77
C MET A 40 3.04 -2.89 9.16
N ALA A 41 2.13 -3.75 9.67
CA ALA A 41 1.35 -3.45 10.87
C ALA A 41 2.19 -3.25 12.14
N HIS A 42 3.37 -3.85 12.19
CA HIS A 42 4.28 -3.81 13.34
C HIS A 42 5.53 -2.94 13.11
N GLU A 43 5.60 -2.25 11.97
CA GLU A 43 6.71 -1.33 11.72
C GLU A 43 6.60 -0.11 12.66
N PRO A 44 7.71 0.26 13.34
CA PRO A 44 7.70 1.34 14.33
C PRO A 44 7.63 2.72 13.69
N VAL A 45 7.95 2.79 12.40
CA VAL A 45 7.97 4.02 11.61
C VAL A 45 6.83 3.99 10.60
N GLU A 46 6.18 5.12 10.44
CA GLU A 46 5.12 5.31 9.45
C GLU A 46 5.70 5.17 8.03
N GLN A 47 5.05 4.38 7.19
CA GLN A 47 5.46 4.11 5.82
C GLN A 47 4.27 4.24 4.88
N LEU A 48 4.51 4.76 3.67
CA LEU A 48 3.62 4.61 2.55
C LEU A 48 4.25 3.62 1.55
N ARG A 49 3.52 2.56 1.26
CA ARG A 49 3.87 1.56 0.26
C ARG A 49 2.94 1.68 -0.94
N VAL A 50 3.48 1.47 -2.12
CA VAL A 50 2.72 1.52 -3.38
C VAL A 50 2.92 0.22 -4.13
N LEU A 51 1.81 -0.42 -4.50
CA LEU A 51 1.78 -1.53 -5.45
C LEU A 51 1.41 -0.96 -6.82
N TYR A 52 2.33 -1.03 -7.76
CA TYR A 52 2.15 -0.60 -9.14
C TYR A 52 1.69 -1.77 -9.99
N LEU A 53 0.58 -1.62 -10.73
CA LEU A 53 -0.07 -2.70 -11.45
C LEU A 53 -0.17 -2.38 -12.95
N ASN A 54 -0.07 -3.43 -13.78
CA ASN A 54 -0.33 -3.31 -15.21
C ASN A 54 -1.84 -3.41 -15.54
N ALA A 55 -2.19 -3.30 -16.82
CA ALA A 55 -3.57 -3.35 -17.30
C ALA A 55 -4.31 -4.68 -16.99
N ARG A 56 -3.58 -5.73 -16.62
CA ARG A 56 -4.12 -7.02 -16.17
C ARG A 56 -4.14 -7.15 -14.66
N ASN A 57 -3.94 -6.03 -13.94
CA ASN A 57 -3.82 -5.98 -12.48
C ASN A 57 -2.72 -6.88 -11.90
N ARG A 58 -1.67 -7.15 -12.68
CA ARG A 58 -0.48 -7.87 -12.19
C ARG A 58 0.53 -6.88 -11.63
N LEU A 59 1.19 -7.28 -10.55
CA LEU A 59 2.20 -6.48 -9.91
C LEU A 59 3.40 -6.23 -10.84
N LEU A 60 3.76 -4.95 -11.03
CA LEU A 60 4.99 -4.50 -11.67
C LEU A 60 6.06 -4.19 -10.65
N LEU A 61 5.69 -3.50 -9.57
CA LEU A 61 6.58 -3.08 -8.50
C LEU A 61 5.81 -2.96 -7.19
N ASP A 62 6.45 -3.39 -6.10
CA ASP A 62 6.05 -3.17 -4.71
C ASP A 62 7.15 -2.36 -4.05
N GLU A 63 6.87 -1.11 -3.74
CA GLU A 63 7.88 -0.14 -3.28
C GLU A 63 7.40 0.61 -2.04
N THR A 64 8.29 0.76 -1.06
CA THR A 64 8.09 1.73 0.01
C THR A 64 8.45 3.10 -0.54
N ALA A 65 7.43 3.92 -0.81
CA ALA A 65 7.59 5.23 -1.41
C ALA A 65 8.10 6.27 -0.40
N ILE A 66 7.69 6.14 0.86
CA ILE A 66 8.09 7.03 1.96
C ILE A 66 8.24 6.23 3.24
N GLU A 67 9.29 6.56 3.98
CA GLU A 67 9.55 6.08 5.33
C GLU A 67 9.80 7.30 6.23
N GLY A 68 9.04 7.41 7.33
CA GLY A 68 9.07 8.54 8.24
C GLY A 68 7.71 9.17 8.43
N SER A 69 7.57 10.05 9.45
CA SER A 69 6.30 10.72 9.72
C SER A 69 5.82 11.53 8.52
N VAL A 70 4.55 11.38 8.15
CA VAL A 70 3.86 12.17 7.10
C VAL A 70 4.00 13.67 7.34
N ASN A 71 4.16 14.10 8.59
CA ASN A 71 4.39 15.49 8.97
C ASN A 71 5.81 16.00 8.63
N VAL A 72 6.77 15.09 8.39
CA VAL A 72 8.18 15.43 8.13
C VAL A 72 8.54 15.31 6.65
N ALA A 73 7.87 14.42 5.92
CA ALA A 73 8.09 14.25 4.48
C ALA A 73 6.74 14.28 3.75
N PRO A 74 6.34 15.41 3.18
CA PRO A 74 5.09 15.49 2.46
C PRO A 74 5.09 14.52 1.28
N ILE A 75 4.07 13.67 1.25
CA ILE A 75 3.81 12.77 0.14
C ILE A 75 3.24 13.61 -1.01
N TYR A 76 3.97 13.68 -2.10
CA TYR A 76 3.49 14.37 -3.29
C TYR A 76 2.85 13.37 -4.26
N PRO A 77 1.56 13.49 -4.57
CA PRO A 77 0.91 12.66 -5.57
C PRO A 77 1.67 12.60 -6.89
N ARG A 78 2.31 13.69 -7.28
CA ARG A 78 3.13 13.76 -8.50
C ARG A 78 4.27 12.73 -8.54
N GLU A 79 4.89 12.40 -7.40
CA GLU A 79 6.00 11.44 -7.35
C GLU A 79 5.48 10.01 -7.54
N ILE A 80 4.34 9.68 -6.93
CA ILE A 80 3.67 8.39 -7.12
C ILE A 80 3.28 8.23 -8.59
N LEU A 81 2.68 9.25 -9.19
CA LEU A 81 2.23 9.22 -10.58
C LEU A 81 3.39 9.23 -11.57
N ARG A 82 4.46 10.00 -11.30
CA ARG A 82 5.69 9.96 -12.09
C ARG A 82 6.26 8.53 -12.11
N ARG A 83 6.35 7.91 -10.95
CA ARG A 83 6.83 6.53 -10.84
C ARG A 83 5.93 5.54 -11.57
N SER A 84 4.61 5.76 -11.52
CA SER A 84 3.63 4.96 -12.27
C SER A 84 3.88 5.01 -13.77
N LEU A 85 4.11 6.21 -14.31
CA LEU A 85 4.40 6.40 -15.74
C LEU A 85 5.73 5.75 -16.14
N GLU A 86 6.77 5.88 -15.31
CA GLU A 86 8.08 5.23 -15.54
C GLU A 86 7.96 3.71 -15.60
N MET A 87 7.09 3.12 -14.76
CA MET A 87 6.87 1.68 -14.70
C MET A 87 5.86 1.17 -15.73
N GLY A 88 5.18 2.05 -16.45
CA GLY A 88 4.07 1.67 -17.32
C GLY A 88 2.86 1.13 -16.55
N ALA A 89 2.68 1.56 -15.30
CA ALA A 89 1.55 1.16 -14.49
C ALA A 89 0.28 1.88 -14.94
N THR A 90 -0.83 1.15 -14.94
CA THR A 90 -2.17 1.67 -15.24
C THR A 90 -3.09 1.63 -14.02
N ALA A 91 -2.61 1.05 -12.92
CA ALA A 91 -3.34 1.03 -11.67
C ALA A 91 -2.39 0.97 -10.47
N LEU A 92 -2.91 1.39 -9.31
CA LEU A 92 -2.22 1.47 -8.04
C LEU A 92 -3.05 0.90 -6.90
N ILE A 93 -2.37 0.36 -5.90
CA ILE A 93 -2.89 0.21 -4.53
C ILE A 93 -1.91 0.94 -3.61
N LEU A 94 -2.44 1.78 -2.73
CA LEU A 94 -1.68 2.39 -1.64
C LEU A 94 -1.84 1.58 -0.37
N ALA A 95 -0.81 1.53 0.44
CA ALA A 95 -0.87 0.99 1.79
C ALA A 95 -0.07 1.87 2.74
N HIS A 96 -0.65 2.18 3.89
CA HIS A 96 -0.09 3.06 4.89
C HIS A 96 -0.22 2.39 6.27
N ASN A 97 0.82 2.41 7.09
CA ASN A 97 0.73 1.89 8.44
C ASN A 97 0.61 3.00 9.47
N HIS A 98 -0.21 2.74 10.51
CA HIS A 98 -0.31 3.59 11.69
C HIS A 98 0.41 2.95 12.88
N PRO A 99 1.60 3.42 13.26
CA PRO A 99 2.32 2.93 14.44
C PRO A 99 1.56 3.08 15.76
N SER A 100 0.56 3.99 15.81
CA SER A 100 -0.33 4.17 16.95
C SER A 100 -1.14 2.91 17.31
N GLY A 101 -1.36 2.02 16.33
CA GLY A 101 -2.13 0.79 16.49
C GLY A 101 -3.61 0.90 16.08
N ASP A 102 -4.09 2.09 15.71
CA ASP A 102 -5.46 2.32 15.22
C ASP A 102 -5.46 2.54 13.69
N PRO A 103 -6.14 1.71 12.88
CA PRO A 103 -6.19 1.85 11.42
C PRO A 103 -7.18 2.91 10.95
N LYS A 104 -7.80 3.68 11.84
CA LYS A 104 -8.74 4.74 11.47
C LYS A 104 -8.04 5.78 10.58
N PRO A 105 -8.57 6.07 9.37
CA PRO A 105 -7.96 7.03 8.47
C PRO A 105 -8.02 8.45 9.05
N SER A 106 -6.91 9.16 8.93
CA SER A 106 -6.83 10.59 9.22
C SER A 106 -7.46 11.41 8.09
N ARG A 107 -7.69 12.70 8.36
CA ARG A 107 -8.12 13.64 7.30
C ARG A 107 -7.08 13.75 6.19
N GLU A 108 -5.81 13.67 6.54
CA GLU A 108 -4.70 13.75 5.59
C GLU A 108 -4.62 12.49 4.70
N ASP A 109 -4.85 11.30 5.26
CA ASP A 109 -4.92 10.06 4.48
C ASP A 109 -6.02 10.14 3.42
N ILE A 110 -7.20 10.61 3.82
CA ILE A 110 -8.35 10.78 2.91
C ILE A 110 -8.02 11.82 1.83
N ARG A 111 -7.40 12.94 2.22
CA ARG A 111 -7.01 14.00 1.29
C ARG A 111 -6.00 13.51 0.26
N LEU A 112 -4.93 12.85 0.72
CA LEU A 112 -3.92 12.25 -0.16
C LEU A 112 -4.54 11.25 -1.13
N THR A 113 -5.37 10.35 -0.62
CA THR A 113 -6.06 9.33 -1.42
C THR A 113 -6.85 9.96 -2.57
N ARG A 114 -7.64 10.97 -2.27
CA ARG A 114 -8.45 11.69 -3.28
C ARG A 114 -7.59 12.43 -4.30
N LEU A 115 -6.50 13.06 -3.85
CA LEU A 115 -5.58 13.75 -4.76
C LEU A 115 -4.90 12.77 -5.73
N VAL A 116 -4.43 11.62 -5.23
CA VAL A 116 -3.83 10.57 -6.09
C VAL A 116 -4.87 10.01 -7.05
N ALA A 117 -6.09 9.72 -6.59
CA ALA A 117 -7.17 9.21 -7.44
C ALA A 117 -7.51 10.20 -8.57
N THR A 118 -7.79 11.45 -8.22
CA THR A 118 -8.18 12.49 -9.20
C THR A 118 -7.07 12.77 -10.21
N ALA A 119 -5.83 12.92 -9.75
CA ALA A 119 -4.70 13.19 -10.63
C ALA A 119 -4.34 11.96 -11.49
N GLY A 120 -4.51 10.75 -10.95
CA GLY A 120 -4.30 9.50 -11.67
C GLY A 120 -5.30 9.30 -12.81
N GLU A 121 -6.58 9.61 -12.59
CA GLU A 121 -7.61 9.52 -13.64
C GLU A 121 -7.26 10.32 -14.89
N ALA A 122 -6.70 11.52 -14.74
CA ALA A 122 -6.26 12.35 -15.85
C ALA A 122 -5.09 11.73 -16.65
N LEU A 123 -4.43 10.74 -16.11
CA LEU A 123 -3.28 10.03 -16.71
C LEU A 123 -3.62 8.56 -17.05
N ASP A 124 -4.89 8.16 -17.00
CA ASP A 124 -5.35 6.77 -17.15
C ASP A 124 -4.69 5.81 -16.13
N ILE A 125 -4.37 6.32 -14.94
CA ILE A 125 -3.84 5.55 -13.81
C ILE A 125 -4.90 5.47 -12.72
N ARG A 126 -5.46 4.28 -12.50
CA ARG A 126 -6.55 4.08 -11.53
C ARG A 126 -6.01 3.76 -10.15
N LEU A 127 -6.46 4.48 -9.14
CA LEU A 127 -6.27 4.06 -7.74
C LEU A 127 -7.35 3.03 -7.38
N HIS A 128 -6.96 1.76 -7.20
CA HIS A 128 -7.89 0.69 -6.85
C HIS A 128 -8.33 0.74 -5.39
N ASP A 129 -7.39 0.96 -4.47
CA ASP A 129 -7.68 1.10 -3.06
C ASP A 129 -6.55 1.80 -2.32
N HIS A 130 -6.83 2.21 -1.09
CA HIS A 130 -5.85 2.61 -0.10
C HIS A 130 -6.16 1.88 1.21
N LEU A 131 -5.23 1.04 1.65
CA LEU A 131 -5.33 0.27 2.87
C LEU A 131 -4.57 0.97 3.99
N ILE A 132 -5.23 1.21 5.11
CA ILE A 132 -4.57 1.65 6.35
C ILE A 132 -4.41 0.42 7.23
N VAL A 133 -3.18 0.09 7.61
CA VAL A 133 -2.87 -1.07 8.44
C VAL A 133 -2.32 -0.64 9.80
N ALA A 134 -2.73 -1.31 10.85
CA ALA A 134 -2.25 -1.10 12.21
C ALA A 134 -2.27 -2.42 12.98
N ARG A 135 -1.71 -2.46 14.17
CA ARG A 135 -1.68 -3.69 14.98
C ARG A 135 -3.05 -4.28 15.29
N SER A 136 -4.07 -3.43 15.40
CA SER A 136 -5.45 -3.87 15.68
C SER A 136 -6.21 -4.38 14.44
N GLY A 137 -5.69 -4.18 13.22
CA GLY A 137 -6.33 -4.60 11.98
C GLY A 137 -6.02 -3.67 10.81
N TRP A 138 -6.88 -3.67 9.82
CA TRP A 138 -6.75 -2.82 8.63
C TRP A 138 -8.11 -2.31 8.16
N ILE A 139 -8.09 -1.21 7.41
CA ILE A 139 -9.28 -0.58 6.81
C ILE A 139 -8.98 -0.30 5.33
N SER A 140 -9.94 -0.61 4.46
CA SER A 140 -9.97 -0.18 3.07
C SER A 140 -10.71 1.15 2.97
N LEU A 141 -10.08 2.16 2.37
CA LEU A 141 -10.73 3.46 2.16
C LEU A 141 -11.82 3.36 1.09
N ARG A 142 -11.68 2.46 0.12
CA ARG A 142 -12.73 2.20 -0.87
C ARG A 142 -13.96 1.56 -0.22
N ALA A 143 -13.77 0.50 0.55
CA ALA A 143 -14.87 -0.15 1.26
C ALA A 143 -15.54 0.77 2.28
N GLY A 144 -14.77 1.70 2.87
CA GLY A 144 -15.28 2.72 3.78
C GLY A 144 -15.97 3.91 3.11
N GLY A 145 -16.01 3.97 1.77
CA GLY A 145 -16.66 5.05 1.01
C GLY A 145 -15.88 6.37 0.98
N TYR A 146 -14.56 6.33 1.20
CA TYR A 146 -13.69 7.51 1.15
C TYR A 146 -13.08 7.76 -0.24
N LEU A 147 -13.14 6.73 -1.09
CA LEU A 147 -12.58 6.70 -2.45
C LEU A 147 -13.66 6.40 -3.48
#